data_366dc5ab95e580ba9aff8fbd56e52327
#
_entry.id   366dc5ab95e580ba9aff8fbd56e52327
#
_cell.length_a   1.000
_cell.length_b   1.000
_cell.length_c   1.000
_cell.angle_alpha   90.00
_cell.angle_beta   90.00
_cell.angle_gamma   90.00
#
_symmetry.space_group_name_H-M   'P 1'
#
loop_
_entity.id
_entity.type
_entity.pdbx_description
1 polymer ?
#
loop_
_entity_poly.entity_id
_entity_poly.type
_entity_poly.pdbx_seq_one_letter_code
_entity_poly.pdbx_strand_id
1 'polypeptide(L)'
;RRAITEESRSKKISHDKAKEVAQTYITEIAADYREGLIRFGDRLLTRIWNKIYNGISVGHADRIRELAANGHEIIYVPCHRSHMDYLLLTYVIYHEGMVTPHIAAGINLNFWPVGKMFRRGGAFFLRRSFAGNKLYTAVFREYLELLFNKGYSVKYYPEGGRSRTGRLIPPKTGMLAMTIQ
;
A
#
# COMPACT_ATOMS: atom_id res chain seq x y z
N ARG A 1 -5.87 -21.53 -4.30
CA ARG A 1 -5.64 -22.97 -4.62
C ARG A 1 -5.44 -23.19 -6.12
N ARG A 2 -6.35 -22.72 -6.98
CA ARG A 2 -6.30 -22.90 -8.45
C ARG A 2 -4.97 -22.47 -9.07
N ALA A 3 -4.48 -21.28 -8.73
CA ALA A 3 -3.22 -20.75 -9.24
C ALA A 3 -1.99 -21.57 -8.85
N ILE A 4 -1.97 -22.17 -7.65
CA ILE A 4 -0.91 -23.08 -7.20
C ILE A 4 -0.89 -24.36 -8.06
N THR A 5 -2.06 -24.92 -8.37
CA THR A 5 -2.18 -26.12 -9.22
C THR A 5 -1.73 -25.82 -10.66
N GLU A 6 -2.09 -24.63 -11.19
CA GLU A 6 -1.64 -24.20 -12.52
C GLU A 6 -0.13 -24.00 -12.58
N GLU A 7 0.47 -23.40 -11.55
CA GLU A 7 1.91 -23.21 -11.43
C GLU A 7 2.66 -24.55 -11.38
N SER A 8 2.17 -25.49 -10.56
CA SER A 8 2.70 -26.85 -10.44
C SER A 8 2.73 -27.54 -11.80
N ARG A 9 1.64 -27.46 -12.56
CA ARG A 9 1.55 -28.07 -13.90
C ARG A 9 2.44 -27.38 -14.93
N SER A 10 2.43 -26.04 -14.97
CA SER A 10 3.15 -25.27 -15.99
C SER A 10 4.66 -25.36 -15.82
N LYS A 11 5.15 -25.39 -14.59
CA LYS A 11 6.59 -25.50 -14.27
C LYS A 11 7.07 -26.91 -13.98
N LYS A 12 6.18 -27.90 -14.08
CA LYS A 12 6.50 -29.32 -13.78
C LYS A 12 7.17 -29.51 -12.41
N ILE A 13 6.66 -28.81 -11.39
CA ILE A 13 7.10 -28.90 -10.00
C ILE A 13 6.02 -29.54 -9.14
N SER A 14 6.38 -30.07 -7.95
CA SER A 14 5.39 -30.60 -7.02
C SER A 14 4.42 -29.51 -6.53
N HIS A 15 3.22 -29.92 -6.11
CA HIS A 15 2.23 -28.99 -5.55
C HIS A 15 2.76 -28.31 -4.29
N ASP A 16 3.52 -29.01 -3.46
CA ASP A 16 4.14 -28.47 -2.25
C ASP A 16 5.17 -27.41 -2.59
N LYS A 17 5.98 -27.63 -3.64
CA LYS A 17 6.93 -26.63 -4.12
C LYS A 17 6.25 -25.37 -4.66
N ALA A 18 5.16 -25.52 -5.39
CA ALA A 18 4.35 -24.37 -5.85
C ALA A 18 3.73 -23.60 -4.68
N LYS A 19 3.34 -24.30 -3.60
CA LYS A 19 2.85 -23.70 -2.35
C LYS A 19 3.94 -22.92 -1.62
N GLU A 20 5.16 -23.45 -1.52
CA GLU A 20 6.32 -22.73 -0.96
C GLU A 20 6.60 -21.43 -1.72
N VAL A 21 6.53 -21.46 -3.06
CA VAL A 21 6.70 -20.27 -3.91
C VAL A 21 5.60 -19.25 -3.60
N ALA A 22 4.35 -19.67 -3.49
CA ALA A 22 3.25 -18.77 -3.12
C ALA A 22 3.46 -18.16 -1.71
N GLN A 23 3.96 -18.96 -0.75
CA GLN A 23 4.29 -18.50 0.60
C GLN A 23 5.43 -17.46 0.59
N THR A 24 6.41 -17.64 -0.27
CA THR A 24 7.50 -16.68 -0.47
C THR A 24 6.94 -15.36 -1.02
N TYR A 25 6.02 -15.42 -1.98
CA TYR A 25 5.38 -14.23 -2.53
C TYR A 25 4.54 -13.48 -1.50
N ILE A 26 3.75 -14.17 -0.67
CA ILE A 26 2.99 -13.48 0.38
C ILE A 26 3.92 -12.83 1.42
N THR A 27 5.01 -13.48 1.78
CA THR A 27 6.04 -12.92 2.68
C THR A 27 6.72 -11.69 2.06
N GLU A 28 6.93 -11.70 0.75
CA GLU A 28 7.47 -10.54 0.01
C GLU A 28 6.47 -9.38 0.01
N ILE A 29 5.18 -9.65 -0.19
CA ILE A 29 4.13 -8.65 -0.38
C ILE A 29 3.65 -8.08 0.96
N ALA A 30 3.29 -8.91 1.93
CA ALA A 30 2.46 -8.55 3.06
C ALA A 30 3.05 -7.46 3.98
N ALA A 31 2.20 -6.57 4.46
CA ALA A 31 2.50 -5.64 5.55
C ALA A 31 2.54 -6.37 6.92
N ASP A 32 3.23 -5.76 7.88
CA ASP A 32 3.22 -6.15 9.31
C ASP A 32 2.80 -4.93 10.14
N TYR A 33 1.58 -4.46 9.94
CA TYR A 33 1.07 -3.23 10.54
C TYR A 33 1.19 -3.24 12.07
N ARG A 34 1.80 -2.20 12.62
CA ARG A 34 2.02 -2.02 14.06
C ARG A 34 1.59 -0.63 14.51
N GLU A 35 0.47 -0.54 15.21
CA GLU A 35 -0.06 0.73 15.69
C GLU A 35 0.94 1.51 16.56
N GLY A 36 1.75 0.82 17.36
CA GLY A 36 2.79 1.46 18.17
C GLY A 36 3.81 2.25 17.34
N LEU A 37 4.14 1.77 16.12
CA LEU A 37 5.01 2.53 15.22
C LEU A 37 4.31 3.76 14.65
N ILE A 38 3.01 3.66 14.34
CA ILE A 38 2.22 4.81 13.87
C ILE A 38 2.17 5.91 14.94
N ARG A 39 1.87 5.55 16.19
CA ARG A 39 1.86 6.50 17.32
C ARG A 39 3.23 7.14 17.57
N PHE A 40 4.31 6.37 17.44
CA PHE A 40 5.67 6.92 17.55
C PHE A 40 5.97 7.85 16.39
N GLY A 41 5.66 7.43 15.15
CA GLY A 41 5.83 8.21 13.93
C GLY A 41 5.05 9.52 13.98
N ASP A 42 3.83 9.49 14.48
CA ASP A 42 2.99 10.67 14.67
C ASP A 42 3.68 11.73 15.55
N ARG A 43 4.16 11.33 16.75
CA ARG A 43 4.85 12.26 17.65
C ARG A 43 6.10 12.87 17.03
N LEU A 44 6.87 12.06 16.29
CA LEU A 44 8.07 12.51 15.60
C LEU A 44 7.73 13.47 14.47
N LEU A 45 6.76 13.12 13.63
CA LEU A 45 6.32 13.92 12.49
C LEU A 45 5.69 15.24 12.95
N THR A 46 4.87 15.23 13.99
CA THR A 46 4.31 16.46 14.57
C THR A 46 5.41 17.47 14.95
N ARG A 47 6.49 17.00 15.58
CA ARG A 47 7.64 17.87 15.89
C ARG A 47 8.33 18.42 14.65
N ILE A 48 8.50 17.57 13.63
CA ILE A 48 9.14 17.94 12.36
C ILE A 48 8.27 18.97 11.62
N TRP A 49 6.98 18.68 11.47
CA TRP A 49 6.05 19.57 10.75
C TRP A 49 5.94 20.93 11.41
N ASN A 50 5.79 20.98 12.73
CA ASN A 50 5.70 22.25 13.47
C ASN A 50 7.00 23.06 13.43
N LYS A 51 8.15 22.44 13.17
CA LYS A 51 9.44 23.12 13.04
C LYS A 51 9.71 23.63 11.62
N ILE A 52 9.21 22.94 10.60
CA ILE A 52 9.54 23.19 9.19
C ILE A 52 8.42 23.96 8.49
N TYR A 53 7.17 23.76 8.88
CA TYR A 53 5.99 24.34 8.24
C TYR A 53 5.16 25.18 9.20
N ASN A 54 4.49 26.20 8.67
CA ASN A 54 3.59 27.08 9.43
C ASN A 54 2.19 26.49 9.64
N GLY A 55 2.01 25.20 9.42
CA GLY A 55 0.76 24.48 9.56
C GLY A 55 0.42 23.64 8.33
N ILE A 56 -0.64 22.84 8.46
CA ILE A 56 -1.18 21.99 7.40
C ILE A 56 -2.65 22.36 7.25
N SER A 57 -3.07 22.79 6.07
CA SER A 57 -4.47 23.05 5.75
C SER A 57 -5.06 21.80 5.05
N VAL A 58 -6.14 21.27 5.61
CA VAL A 58 -6.84 20.09 5.10
C VAL A 58 -8.23 20.50 4.65
N GLY A 59 -8.56 20.20 3.39
CA GLY A 59 -9.90 20.43 2.84
C GLY A 59 -10.66 19.11 2.67
N HIS A 60 -11.99 19.18 2.85
CA HIS A 60 -12.92 18.06 2.57
C HIS A 60 -12.71 16.76 3.36
N ALA A 61 -11.98 16.80 4.50
CA ALA A 61 -11.77 15.63 5.34
C ALA A 61 -13.07 15.07 5.91
N ASP A 62 -14.05 15.95 6.22
CA ASP A 62 -15.34 15.56 6.78
C ASP A 62 -16.08 14.55 5.90
N ARG A 63 -16.07 14.77 4.58
CA ARG A 63 -16.71 13.87 3.62
C ARG A 63 -16.09 12.47 3.62
N ILE A 64 -14.76 12.39 3.71
CA ILE A 64 -14.05 11.10 3.76
C ILE A 64 -14.35 10.40 5.09
N ARG A 65 -14.37 11.15 6.18
CA ARG A 65 -14.71 10.64 7.50
C ARG A 65 -16.12 10.08 7.57
N GLU A 66 -17.08 10.78 6.97
CA GLU A 66 -18.48 10.32 6.86
C GLU A 66 -18.57 9.02 6.06
N LEU A 67 -17.92 8.94 4.90
CA LEU A 67 -17.89 7.72 4.08
C LEU A 67 -17.26 6.54 4.85
N ALA A 68 -16.16 6.77 5.55
CA ALA A 68 -15.50 5.74 6.36
C ALA A 68 -16.40 5.29 7.53
N ALA A 69 -17.08 6.21 8.21
CA ALA A 69 -18.02 5.91 9.28
C ALA A 69 -19.25 5.12 8.82
N ASN A 70 -19.67 5.32 7.56
CA ASN A 70 -20.76 4.58 6.93
C ASN A 70 -20.32 3.21 6.36
N GLY A 71 -19.09 2.77 6.63
CA GLY A 71 -18.58 1.46 6.23
C GLY A 71 -18.12 1.37 4.77
N HIS A 72 -17.92 2.50 4.08
CA HIS A 72 -17.35 2.49 2.75
C HIS A 72 -15.86 2.17 2.76
N GLU A 73 -15.42 1.37 1.82
CA GLU A 73 -14.00 1.12 1.57
C GLU A 73 -13.36 2.36 0.93
N ILE A 74 -12.30 2.87 1.54
CA ILE A 74 -11.62 4.06 1.06
C ILE A 74 -10.32 3.70 0.37
N ILE A 75 -10.20 4.09 -0.89
CA ILE A 75 -8.98 3.97 -1.67
C ILE A 75 -8.39 5.36 -1.91
N TYR A 76 -7.22 5.59 -1.34
CA TYR A 76 -6.51 6.86 -1.49
C TYR A 76 -5.59 6.81 -2.72
N VAL A 77 -5.84 7.70 -3.67
CA VAL A 77 -5.14 7.77 -4.97
C VAL A 77 -4.52 9.15 -5.17
N PRO A 78 -3.52 9.54 -4.36
CA PRO A 78 -2.93 10.86 -4.42
C PRO A 78 -1.99 11.04 -5.62
N CYS A 79 -1.80 12.30 -6.06
CA CYS A 79 -0.70 12.67 -6.93
C CYS A 79 0.62 12.51 -6.20
N HIS A 80 1.69 12.14 -6.92
CA HIS A 80 3.01 11.97 -6.34
C HIS A 80 3.98 13.03 -6.83
N ARG A 81 4.28 14.01 -5.96
CA ARG A 81 5.17 15.14 -6.28
C ARG A 81 6.42 15.18 -5.39
N SER A 82 6.31 14.72 -4.15
CA SER A 82 7.38 14.77 -3.15
C SER A 82 7.56 13.45 -2.43
N HIS A 83 8.74 13.21 -1.86
CA HIS A 83 8.95 12.11 -0.91
C HIS A 83 8.15 12.31 0.38
N MET A 84 7.76 13.56 0.68
CA MET A 84 6.94 13.88 1.85
C MET A 84 5.51 13.36 1.73
N ASP A 85 4.99 13.15 0.51
CA ASP A 85 3.60 12.74 0.26
C ASP A 85 3.25 11.44 0.97
N TYR A 86 4.21 10.51 1.07
CA TYR A 86 4.01 9.23 1.78
C TYR A 86 3.70 9.44 3.27
N LEU A 87 4.45 10.31 3.91
CA LEU A 87 4.34 10.60 5.33
C LEU A 87 3.20 11.58 5.62
N LEU A 88 3.14 12.66 4.85
CA LEU A 88 2.19 13.75 5.06
C LEU A 88 0.74 13.26 4.97
N LEU A 89 0.37 12.54 3.92
CA LEU A 89 -1.01 12.07 3.77
C LEU A 89 -1.40 11.07 4.87
N THR A 90 -0.49 10.17 5.26
CA THR A 90 -0.75 9.24 6.35
C THR A 90 -0.91 9.97 7.69
N TYR A 91 -0.07 10.98 7.94
CA TYR A 91 -0.14 11.85 9.11
C TYR A 91 -1.49 12.59 9.16
N VAL A 92 -1.90 13.21 8.06
CA VAL A 92 -3.19 13.92 7.97
C VAL A 92 -4.36 12.97 8.24
N ILE A 93 -4.42 11.80 7.60
CA ILE A 93 -5.48 10.80 7.82
C ILE A 93 -5.56 10.42 9.30
N TYR A 94 -4.42 10.20 9.96
CA TYR A 94 -4.36 9.88 11.38
C TYR A 94 -4.89 11.03 12.26
N HIS A 95 -4.49 12.27 11.98
CA HIS A 95 -4.95 13.46 12.70
C HIS A 95 -6.44 13.78 12.48
N GLU A 96 -7.00 13.35 11.36
CA GLU A 96 -8.44 13.43 11.09
C GLU A 96 -9.25 12.32 11.78
N GLY A 97 -8.62 11.54 12.67
CA GLY A 97 -9.25 10.48 13.44
C GLY A 97 -9.60 9.22 12.64
N MET A 98 -9.03 9.06 11.46
CA MET A 98 -9.24 7.90 10.61
C MET A 98 -8.11 6.87 10.75
N VAL A 99 -8.41 5.60 10.46
CA VAL A 99 -7.39 4.54 10.44
C VAL A 99 -6.43 4.78 9.28
N THR A 100 -5.12 4.70 9.56
CA THR A 100 -4.10 4.88 8.51
C THR A 100 -4.17 3.74 7.49
N PRO A 101 -4.10 4.07 6.17
CA PRO A 101 -4.25 3.08 5.12
C PRO A 101 -3.02 2.18 4.98
N HIS A 102 -3.22 0.98 4.46
CA HIS A 102 -2.15 0.18 3.92
C HIS A 102 -1.58 0.82 2.65
N ILE A 103 -0.25 0.89 2.54
CA ILE A 103 0.43 1.68 1.50
C ILE A 103 1.10 0.75 0.50
N ALA A 104 0.71 0.84 -0.77
CA ALA A 104 1.40 0.15 -1.85
C ALA A 104 2.77 0.80 -2.12
N ALA A 105 3.83 0.06 -1.91
CA ALA A 105 5.22 0.50 -2.09
C ALA A 105 5.97 -0.37 -3.11
N GLY A 106 6.88 0.23 -3.86
CA GLY A 106 7.74 -0.54 -4.77
C GLY A 106 8.69 -1.44 -4.00
N ILE A 107 8.93 -2.66 -4.51
CA ILE A 107 9.85 -3.65 -3.89
C ILE A 107 11.27 -3.13 -3.66
N ASN A 108 11.70 -2.13 -4.43
CA ASN A 108 12.98 -1.47 -4.25
C ASN A 108 13.14 -0.75 -2.91
N LEU A 109 12.04 -0.49 -2.20
CA LEU A 109 12.05 0.09 -0.85
C LEU A 109 12.10 -0.98 0.26
N ASN A 110 12.05 -2.26 -0.11
CA ASN A 110 12.08 -3.38 0.83
C ASN A 110 13.52 -3.82 1.15
N PHE A 111 14.38 -2.88 1.54
CA PHE A 111 15.75 -3.17 2.00
C PHE A 111 15.88 -2.93 3.51
N TRP A 112 16.79 -3.66 4.15
CA TRP A 112 17.04 -3.51 5.57
C TRP A 112 17.81 -2.21 5.88
N PRO A 113 17.44 -1.47 6.94
CA PRO A 113 16.34 -1.68 7.90
C PRO A 113 15.02 -1.03 7.47
N VAL A 114 15.02 -0.27 6.39
CA VAL A 114 13.92 0.60 5.93
C VAL A 114 12.67 -0.21 5.58
N GLY A 115 12.83 -1.32 4.86
CA GLY A 115 11.71 -2.17 4.47
C GLY A 115 10.93 -2.71 5.67
N LYS A 116 11.65 -3.11 6.74
CA LYS A 116 11.02 -3.58 7.98
C LYS A 116 10.23 -2.47 8.67
N MET A 117 10.75 -1.24 8.68
CA MET A 117 10.06 -0.08 9.23
C MET A 117 8.80 0.25 8.42
N PHE A 118 8.90 0.27 7.10
CA PHE A 118 7.76 0.53 6.23
C PHE A 118 6.67 -0.54 6.36
N ARG A 119 7.02 -1.84 6.42
CA ARG A 119 6.05 -2.91 6.68
C ARG A 119 5.27 -2.69 7.97
N ARG A 120 5.95 -2.31 9.04
CA ARG A 120 5.32 -2.02 10.33
C ARG A 120 4.47 -0.76 10.29
N GLY A 121 4.77 0.18 9.38
CA GLY A 121 3.95 1.34 9.08
C GLY A 121 2.79 1.08 8.12
N GLY A 122 2.53 -0.18 7.76
CA GLY A 122 1.43 -0.57 6.88
C GLY A 122 1.80 -0.67 5.41
N ALA A 123 3.08 -0.54 5.03
CA ALA A 123 3.46 -0.73 3.64
C ALA A 123 3.45 -2.21 3.25
N PHE A 124 2.84 -2.49 2.10
CA PHE A 124 2.98 -3.75 1.39
C PHE A 124 3.75 -3.52 0.09
N PHE A 125 4.52 -4.52 -0.34
CA PHE A 125 5.45 -4.33 -1.44
C PHE A 125 4.99 -5.02 -2.71
N LEU A 126 5.19 -4.35 -3.85
CA LEU A 126 4.88 -4.90 -5.15
C LEU A 126 6.05 -4.72 -6.11
N ARG A 127 6.23 -5.70 -6.97
CA ARG A 127 7.21 -5.66 -8.06
C ARG A 127 6.77 -4.63 -9.11
N ARG A 128 7.72 -4.00 -9.77
CA ARG A 128 7.44 -3.01 -10.84
C ARG A 128 6.65 -3.60 -12.00
N SER A 129 6.89 -4.87 -12.29
CA SER A 129 6.16 -5.64 -13.29
C SER A 129 6.08 -7.09 -12.82
N PHE A 130 4.91 -7.66 -12.90
CA PHE A 130 4.66 -9.08 -12.68
C PHE A 130 3.83 -9.69 -13.82
N ALA A 131 3.83 -9.00 -14.98
CA ALA A 131 3.25 -9.53 -16.20
C ALA A 131 3.88 -10.88 -16.54
N GLY A 132 3.06 -11.87 -16.85
CA GLY A 132 3.48 -13.26 -17.09
C GLY A 132 3.68 -14.13 -15.85
N ASN A 133 3.74 -13.57 -14.64
CA ASN A 133 3.78 -14.36 -13.40
C ASN A 133 2.37 -14.51 -12.80
N LYS A 134 1.63 -15.50 -13.30
CA LYS A 134 0.24 -15.77 -12.90
C LYS A 134 0.09 -16.05 -11.40
N LEU A 135 1.03 -16.81 -10.81
CA LEU A 135 1.00 -17.13 -9.39
C LEU A 135 1.20 -15.88 -8.53
N TYR A 136 2.16 -15.03 -8.86
CA TYR A 136 2.38 -13.77 -8.15
C TYR A 136 1.13 -12.86 -8.21
N THR A 137 0.56 -12.72 -9.41
CA THR A 137 -0.66 -11.93 -9.63
C THR A 137 -1.83 -12.46 -8.78
N ALA A 138 -2.01 -13.78 -8.72
CA ALA A 138 -3.06 -14.40 -7.91
C ALA A 138 -2.84 -14.16 -6.41
N VAL A 139 -1.61 -14.36 -5.91
CA VAL A 139 -1.26 -14.10 -4.50
C VAL A 139 -1.47 -12.64 -4.14
N PHE A 140 -1.10 -11.72 -5.02
CA PHE A 140 -1.29 -10.30 -4.81
C PHE A 140 -2.77 -9.90 -4.76
N ARG A 141 -3.59 -10.43 -5.68
CA ARG A 141 -5.05 -10.20 -5.71
C ARG A 141 -5.72 -10.71 -4.42
N GLU A 142 -5.44 -11.92 -4.01
CA GLU A 142 -5.94 -12.51 -2.76
C GLU A 142 -5.53 -11.68 -1.53
N TYR A 143 -4.32 -11.11 -1.54
CA TYR A 143 -3.87 -10.24 -0.47
C TYR A 143 -4.66 -8.91 -0.43
N LEU A 144 -4.93 -8.28 -1.57
CA LEU A 144 -5.76 -7.08 -1.63
C LEU A 144 -7.20 -7.38 -1.19
N GLU A 145 -7.79 -8.46 -1.67
CA GLU A 145 -9.11 -8.91 -1.26
C GLU A 145 -9.19 -9.14 0.25
N LEU A 146 -8.15 -9.75 0.83
CA LEU A 146 -8.05 -9.91 2.29
C LEU A 146 -8.04 -8.56 3.02
N LEU A 147 -7.34 -7.55 2.52
CA LEU A 147 -7.33 -6.21 3.12
C LEU A 147 -8.72 -5.57 3.07
N PHE A 148 -9.39 -5.61 1.93
CA PHE A 148 -10.73 -5.05 1.76
C PHE A 148 -11.76 -5.79 2.61
N ASN A 149 -11.78 -7.12 2.58
CA ASN A 149 -12.68 -7.92 3.42
C ASN A 149 -12.52 -7.67 4.93
N LYS A 150 -11.37 -7.13 5.35
CA LYS A 150 -11.12 -6.67 6.72
C LYS A 150 -11.45 -5.20 6.95
N GLY A 151 -11.96 -4.50 5.95
CA GLY A 151 -12.29 -3.07 6.03
C GLY A 151 -11.07 -2.16 6.07
N TYR A 152 -9.89 -2.61 5.62
CA TYR A 152 -8.69 -1.76 5.58
C TYR A 152 -8.68 -0.90 4.33
N SER A 153 -8.47 0.40 4.51
CA SER A 153 -8.22 1.32 3.41
C SER A 153 -6.83 1.10 2.80
N VAL A 154 -6.73 1.36 1.50
CA VAL A 154 -5.50 1.22 0.73
C VAL A 154 -5.10 2.55 0.10
N LYS A 155 -3.79 2.83 0.10
CA LYS A 155 -3.21 4.00 -0.56
C LYS A 155 -2.18 3.56 -1.59
N TYR A 156 -2.28 4.09 -2.81
CA TYR A 156 -1.27 3.89 -3.85
C TYR A 156 -1.15 5.10 -4.76
N TYR A 157 0.01 5.24 -5.41
CA TYR A 157 0.29 6.31 -6.35
C TYR A 157 0.17 5.76 -7.78
N PRO A 158 -0.88 6.10 -8.53
CA PRO A 158 -1.14 5.52 -9.85
C PRO A 158 -0.06 5.87 -10.86
N GLU A 159 0.60 7.00 -10.69
CA GLU A 159 1.69 7.44 -11.55
C GLU A 159 2.92 6.51 -11.51
N GLY A 160 3.09 5.72 -10.44
CA GLY A 160 4.21 4.80 -10.24
C GLY A 160 5.58 5.46 -10.14
N GLY A 161 5.63 6.79 -10.07
CA GLY A 161 6.82 7.61 -9.91
C GLY A 161 6.45 9.03 -9.55
N ARG A 162 7.45 9.85 -9.15
CA ARG A 162 7.22 11.26 -8.81
C ARG A 162 7.26 12.16 -10.04
N SER A 163 6.28 13.05 -10.14
CA SER A 163 6.35 14.16 -11.09
C SER A 163 7.41 15.16 -10.65
N ARG A 164 8.41 15.40 -11.49
CA ARG A 164 9.48 16.39 -11.25
C ARG A 164 9.10 17.77 -11.75
N THR A 165 8.16 17.85 -12.67
CA THR A 165 7.72 19.10 -13.31
C THR A 165 6.44 19.65 -12.71
N GLY A 166 5.83 18.95 -11.74
CA GLY A 166 4.52 19.28 -11.18
C GLY A 166 3.34 18.86 -12.06
N ARG A 167 3.56 18.41 -13.30
CA ARG A 167 2.51 17.87 -14.16
C ARG A 167 2.18 16.45 -13.77
N LEU A 168 0.92 16.03 -13.95
CA LEU A 168 0.51 14.65 -13.74
C LEU A 168 1.20 13.73 -14.75
N ILE A 169 1.72 12.61 -14.26
CA ILE A 169 2.26 11.54 -15.09
C ILE A 169 1.10 10.61 -15.48
N PRO A 170 1.08 10.05 -16.69
CA PRO A 170 0.05 9.09 -17.08
C PRO A 170 -0.10 7.95 -16.06
N PRO A 171 -1.32 7.65 -15.58
CA PRO A 171 -1.54 6.66 -14.55
C PRO A 171 -1.36 5.24 -15.07
N LYS A 172 -0.84 4.37 -14.19
CA LYS A 172 -0.81 2.92 -14.41
C LYS A 172 -2.11 2.32 -13.85
N THR A 173 -2.93 1.77 -14.72
CA THR A 173 -4.28 1.30 -14.38
C THR A 173 -4.31 -0.08 -13.71
N GLY A 174 -3.20 -0.81 -13.65
CA GLY A 174 -3.15 -2.18 -13.13
C GLY A 174 -3.61 -2.31 -11.67
N MET A 175 -3.16 -1.41 -10.77
CA MET A 175 -3.63 -1.39 -9.38
C MET A 175 -5.13 -1.05 -9.32
N LEU A 176 -5.56 -0.02 -10.04
CA LEU A 176 -6.96 0.40 -10.08
C LEU A 176 -7.88 -0.73 -10.53
N ALA A 177 -7.50 -1.46 -11.58
CA ALA A 177 -8.27 -2.60 -12.05
C ALA A 177 -8.40 -3.72 -11.01
N MET A 178 -7.42 -3.88 -10.12
CA MET A 178 -7.47 -4.88 -9.04
C MET A 178 -8.27 -4.42 -7.81
N THR A 179 -8.51 -3.12 -7.67
CA THR A 179 -9.26 -2.56 -6.54
C THR A 179 -10.74 -2.37 -6.82
N ILE A 180 -11.17 -2.49 -8.11
CA ILE A 180 -12.57 -2.34 -8.52
C ILE A 180 -13.26 -3.70 -8.73
N GLN A 181 -12.50 -4.79 -8.84
CA GLN A 181 -13.01 -6.17 -9.03
C GLN A 181 -13.41 -6.82 -7.71
#